data_eb98b9c540c46b7340335ffb327881c6
#
_entry.id   eb98b9c540c46b7340335ffb327881c6
#
_cell.length_a   1.000
_cell.length_b   1.000
_cell.length_c   1.000
_cell.angle_alpha   90.00
_cell.angle_beta   90.00
_cell.angle_gamma   90.00
#
_symmetry.space_group_name_H-M   'P 1'
#
loop_
_entity.id
_entity.type
_entity.pdbx_description
1 polymer ?
#
loop_
_entity_poly.entity_id
_entity_poly.type
_entity_poly.pdbx_seq_one_letter_code
_entity_poly.pdbx_strand_id
1 'polypeptide(L)'
;MNTTIITSRINLWSAMSNIFGHCFLLAAAFCLLITPLLIAQDGIEGNLIKVKWLEKNLKNADVLILDASPTKIYKEKHIPGAVSVDFMTYGIQDIPISEMEQRFQSWGISPGKKIIIYDQGGSIMATRLLFDLYYHGFPSSGLLILDGGLFKWQEEKLPVTTEVPSLPEKGSFQIKKFNEDARVKLPEFLTATGDKKNYALLEALEANWHFGELQFFDRPGHIPNGIMLPSDEFYNPDKTFKSVEEIEKMLNYLGVKSEQQIYTYCGGGIAASVPFFTLKFILNFPKVKLYSESEMGWLKDERELPYWTYDAPFLMRETNWLKTWGGKIMRMYGVSQVSIVDVRTSEEFSEGHLPFALNIPTDLFKSNITNPGRLSEILGRSGVNASDEAVVISGSGLTKESALAFVMLEKVGQKKVSIFMDSKDKWAELGFTVIKDTASGDLKKVGNDLSITPTTYPVNLRKDVLIADPNSIKGLYPKIFIASNKNPPAKTLDGKVVHVSYTELLNEDGTPKAAKDIWNILDKVGVPRYAELICFSDDPGEAAVNYFILKLMGYPDIKVLVN
;
A
#
# COMPACT_ATOMS: atom_id res chain seq x y z
N MET A 1 -77.29 -35.79 -4.26
CA MET A 1 -77.86 -34.96 -3.18
C MET A 1 -76.78 -34.74 -2.15
N ASN A 2 -76.46 -33.48 -2.00
CA ASN A 2 -75.93 -32.77 -0.83
C ASN A 2 -74.46 -33.01 -0.45
N THR A 3 -73.67 -32.09 -0.70
CA THR A 3 -73.47 -30.71 -0.18
C THR A 3 -72.62 -30.65 1.12
N THR A 4 -71.38 -30.18 0.95
CA THR A 4 -70.73 -29.11 1.69
C THR A 4 -70.65 -29.18 3.23
N ILE A 5 -69.45 -29.34 3.77
CA ILE A 5 -68.87 -28.56 4.82
C ILE A 5 -67.37 -28.91 4.90
N ILE A 6 -66.46 -28.10 4.30
CA ILE A 6 -65.03 -28.01 4.63
C ILE A 6 -64.59 -26.60 4.27
N THR A 7 -64.61 -25.70 5.22
CA THR A 7 -63.80 -24.48 5.19
C THR A 7 -63.88 -23.81 6.57
N SER A 8 -62.93 -24.03 7.46
CA SER A 8 -62.62 -23.10 8.54
C SER A 8 -61.44 -23.52 9.47
N ARG A 9 -60.43 -24.24 8.99
CA ARG A 9 -59.29 -24.60 9.89
C ARG A 9 -57.91 -24.27 9.35
N ILE A 10 -57.75 -23.42 8.33
CA ILE A 10 -56.42 -23.13 7.73
C ILE A 10 -55.83 -21.76 8.12
N ASN A 11 -56.61 -20.87 8.74
CA ASN A 11 -56.12 -19.50 8.99
C ASN A 11 -55.54 -19.21 10.39
N LEU A 12 -55.46 -20.16 11.31
CA LEU A 12 -54.82 -19.92 12.64
C LEU A 12 -53.34 -20.29 12.70
N TRP A 13 -52.83 -21.15 11.85
CA TRP A 13 -51.43 -21.56 11.87
C TRP A 13 -50.48 -20.56 11.17
N SER A 14 -50.93 -19.84 10.17
CA SER A 14 -50.11 -18.82 9.49
C SER A 14 -49.96 -17.53 10.31
N ALA A 15 -50.89 -17.20 11.17
CA ALA A 15 -50.83 -16.04 12.04
C ALA A 15 -49.85 -16.25 13.23
N MET A 16 -49.76 -17.48 13.76
CA MET A 16 -48.83 -17.77 14.87
C MET A 16 -47.38 -17.90 14.41
N SER A 17 -47.08 -18.37 13.18
CA SER A 17 -45.72 -18.47 12.67
C SER A 17 -45.08 -17.09 12.39
N ASN A 18 -45.88 -16.11 11.96
CA ASN A 18 -45.38 -14.74 11.72
C ASN A 18 -45.11 -13.96 13.01
N ILE A 19 -45.83 -14.20 14.10
CA ILE A 19 -45.60 -13.54 15.38
C ILE A 19 -44.33 -14.08 16.06
N PHE A 20 -44.08 -15.40 15.98
CA PHE A 20 -42.84 -16.00 16.51
C PHE A 20 -41.59 -15.62 15.70
N GLY A 21 -41.69 -15.50 14.36
CA GLY A 21 -40.59 -15.09 13.49
C GLY A 21 -40.16 -13.63 13.73
N HIS A 22 -41.11 -12.74 13.94
CA HIS A 22 -40.79 -11.32 14.21
C HIS A 22 -40.26 -11.08 15.64
N CYS A 23 -40.70 -11.84 16.63
CA CYS A 23 -40.13 -11.76 17.98
C CYS A 23 -38.69 -12.32 18.04
N PHE A 24 -38.36 -13.34 17.25
CA PHE A 24 -37.00 -13.89 17.20
C PHE A 24 -36.04 -12.97 16.45
N LEU A 25 -36.47 -12.31 15.37
CA LEU A 25 -35.69 -11.31 14.63
C LEU A 25 -35.47 -10.03 15.44
N LEU A 26 -36.46 -9.57 16.20
CA LEU A 26 -36.33 -8.43 17.08
C LEU A 26 -35.44 -8.73 18.30
N ALA A 27 -35.49 -9.94 18.86
CA ALA A 27 -34.59 -10.35 19.93
C ALA A 27 -33.15 -10.54 19.45
N ALA A 28 -32.93 -11.07 18.24
CA ALA A 28 -31.59 -11.19 17.65
C ALA A 28 -31.02 -9.82 17.25
N ALA A 29 -31.83 -8.89 16.71
CA ALA A 29 -31.43 -7.52 16.42
C ALA A 29 -31.14 -6.72 17.69
N PHE A 30 -31.90 -6.96 18.77
CA PHE A 30 -31.66 -6.31 20.07
C PHE A 30 -30.41 -6.85 20.77
N CYS A 31 -30.09 -8.14 20.65
CA CYS A 31 -28.83 -8.72 21.14
C CYS A 31 -27.62 -8.22 20.35
N LEU A 32 -27.74 -7.99 19.01
CA LEU A 32 -26.64 -7.44 18.19
C LEU A 32 -26.39 -5.95 18.42
N LEU A 33 -27.37 -5.19 18.94
CA LEU A 33 -27.22 -3.78 19.28
C LEU A 33 -26.77 -3.54 20.73
N ILE A 34 -26.89 -4.52 21.62
CA ILE A 34 -26.49 -4.40 23.03
C ILE A 34 -25.03 -4.85 23.24
N THR A 35 -24.49 -5.75 22.39
CA THR A 35 -23.11 -6.23 22.53
C THR A 35 -22.03 -5.15 22.40
N PRO A 36 -22.11 -4.15 21.50
CA PRO A 36 -21.14 -3.06 21.50
C PRO A 36 -21.28 -2.09 22.68
N LEU A 37 -22.49 -1.88 23.22
CA LEU A 37 -22.71 -0.96 24.32
C LEU A 37 -22.25 -1.52 25.68
N LEU A 38 -22.29 -2.84 25.87
CA LEU A 38 -21.82 -3.48 27.12
C LEU A 38 -20.28 -3.55 27.20
N ILE A 39 -19.58 -3.63 26.05
CA ILE A 39 -18.13 -3.66 26.00
C ILE A 39 -17.53 -2.28 26.30
N ALA A 40 -18.21 -1.19 25.90
CA ALA A 40 -17.77 0.18 26.16
C ALA A 40 -17.85 0.60 27.65
N GLN A 41 -18.63 -0.10 28.49
CA GLN A 41 -18.74 0.21 29.92
C GLN A 41 -17.52 -0.21 30.76
N ASP A 42 -16.74 -1.21 30.29
CA ASP A 42 -15.58 -1.73 31.03
C ASP A 42 -14.26 -1.02 30.68
N GLY A 43 -14.23 -0.11 29.71
CA GLY A 43 -13.01 0.60 29.30
C GLY A 43 -11.97 -0.29 28.62
N ILE A 44 -12.37 -1.47 28.14
CA ILE A 44 -11.58 -2.42 27.35
C ILE A 44 -12.23 -2.55 25.98
N GLU A 45 -11.47 -2.31 24.93
CA GLU A 45 -11.90 -2.43 23.54
C GLU A 45 -10.97 -3.40 22.80
N GLY A 46 -11.38 -4.65 22.66
CA GLY A 46 -10.49 -5.69 22.17
C GLY A 46 -9.27 -5.86 23.09
N ASN A 47 -8.07 -5.62 22.55
CA ASN A 47 -6.81 -5.66 23.31
C ASN A 47 -6.29 -4.26 23.70
N LEU A 48 -7.12 -3.21 23.64
CA LEU A 48 -6.83 -1.86 24.12
C LEU A 48 -7.54 -1.57 25.45
N ILE A 49 -6.86 -0.85 26.35
CA ILE A 49 -7.46 -0.31 27.56
C ILE A 49 -7.26 1.20 27.66
N LYS A 50 -8.25 1.89 28.20
CA LYS A 50 -8.16 3.33 28.50
C LYS A 50 -7.40 3.58 29.81
N VAL A 51 -6.76 4.73 29.92
CA VAL A 51 -5.99 5.10 31.13
C VAL A 51 -6.83 5.06 32.41
N LYS A 52 -8.11 5.42 32.34
CA LYS A 52 -9.04 5.36 33.49
C LYS A 52 -9.34 3.94 33.99
N TRP A 53 -9.27 2.95 33.09
CA TRP A 53 -9.39 1.55 33.49
C TRP A 53 -8.15 1.13 34.30
N LEU A 54 -6.96 1.46 33.83
CA LEU A 54 -5.71 1.11 34.51
C LEU A 54 -5.61 1.83 35.87
N GLU A 55 -5.96 3.12 35.95
CA GLU A 55 -5.99 3.87 37.19
C GLU A 55 -6.77 3.13 38.29
N LYS A 56 -7.96 2.63 37.96
CA LYS A 56 -8.83 1.89 38.90
C LYS A 56 -8.26 0.51 39.27
N ASN A 57 -7.38 -0.04 38.44
CA ASN A 57 -6.85 -1.40 38.60
C ASN A 57 -5.37 -1.45 39.00
N LEU A 58 -4.72 -0.33 39.32
CA LEU A 58 -3.31 -0.28 39.73
C LEU A 58 -2.95 -1.22 40.89
N LYS A 59 -3.89 -1.47 41.80
CA LYS A 59 -3.69 -2.34 42.97
C LYS A 59 -4.29 -3.75 42.81
N ASN A 60 -4.80 -4.08 41.63
CA ASN A 60 -5.39 -5.38 41.38
C ASN A 60 -4.27 -6.43 41.22
N ALA A 61 -4.28 -7.45 42.09
CA ALA A 61 -3.26 -8.51 42.07
C ALA A 61 -3.21 -9.33 40.79
N ASP A 62 -4.31 -9.35 40.00
CA ASP A 62 -4.37 -10.07 38.73
C ASP A 62 -3.83 -9.24 37.55
N VAL A 63 -3.44 -7.98 37.80
CA VAL A 63 -2.87 -7.07 36.79
C VAL A 63 -1.36 -6.99 36.98
N LEU A 64 -0.63 -7.20 35.87
CA LEU A 64 0.81 -6.95 35.80
C LEU A 64 1.03 -5.85 34.76
N ILE A 65 1.75 -4.78 35.15
CA ILE A 65 2.02 -3.63 34.29
C ILE A 65 3.47 -3.71 33.81
N LEU A 66 3.68 -3.71 32.49
CA LEU A 66 4.98 -3.72 31.86
C LEU A 66 5.22 -2.42 31.09
N ASP A 67 6.30 -1.74 31.42
CA ASP A 67 6.80 -0.57 30.67
C ASP A 67 7.84 -1.05 29.65
N ALA A 68 7.50 -1.00 28.37
CA ALA A 68 8.35 -1.40 27.27
C ALA A 68 9.31 -0.28 26.81
N SER A 69 9.29 0.87 27.46
CA SER A 69 10.18 1.98 27.14
C SER A 69 11.65 1.64 27.39
N PRO A 70 12.59 2.30 26.68
CA PRO A 70 14.01 2.21 27.02
C PRO A 70 14.27 2.52 28.50
N THR A 71 15.18 1.79 29.12
CA THR A 71 15.50 1.90 30.55
C THR A 71 15.76 3.33 31.00
N LYS A 72 16.35 4.18 30.16
CA LYS A 72 16.59 5.59 30.46
C LYS A 72 15.28 6.34 30.70
N ILE A 73 14.29 6.16 29.84
CA ILE A 73 12.98 6.83 29.92
C ILE A 73 12.21 6.32 31.12
N TYR A 74 12.18 5.00 31.35
CA TYR A 74 11.57 4.42 32.54
C TYR A 74 12.11 5.01 33.84
N LYS A 75 13.42 5.20 33.97
CA LYS A 75 14.05 5.80 35.18
C LYS A 75 13.69 7.27 35.37
N GLU A 76 13.41 8.00 34.30
CA GLU A 76 12.99 9.41 34.42
C GLU A 76 11.56 9.51 35.00
N LYS A 77 10.65 8.65 34.55
CA LYS A 77 9.27 8.56 35.02
C LYS A 77 8.57 7.34 34.43
N HIS A 78 7.70 6.72 35.23
CA HIS A 78 6.87 5.60 34.82
C HIS A 78 5.58 5.53 35.63
N ILE A 79 4.63 4.69 35.21
CA ILE A 79 3.36 4.43 35.93
C ILE A 79 3.70 3.64 37.22
N PRO A 80 3.14 4.04 38.40
CA PRO A 80 3.43 3.33 39.64
C PRO A 80 3.14 1.83 39.57
N GLY A 81 4.12 1.03 40.01
CA GLY A 81 4.03 -0.44 40.00
C GLY A 81 4.41 -1.10 38.67
N ALA A 82 4.75 -0.33 37.63
CA ALA A 82 5.19 -0.89 36.35
C ALA A 82 6.60 -1.52 36.47
N VAL A 83 6.78 -2.67 35.83
CA VAL A 83 8.06 -3.37 35.66
C VAL A 83 8.70 -2.93 34.36
N SER A 84 9.96 -2.53 34.41
CA SER A 84 10.71 -2.15 33.20
C SER A 84 11.05 -3.36 32.34
N VAL A 85 10.68 -3.29 31.07
CA VAL A 85 11.00 -4.29 30.05
C VAL A 85 11.59 -3.58 28.85
N ASP A 86 12.87 -3.28 28.94
CA ASP A 86 13.59 -2.65 27.83
C ASP A 86 13.85 -3.69 26.74
N PHE A 87 13.08 -3.57 25.67
CA PHE A 87 13.20 -4.42 24.49
C PHE A 87 14.64 -4.44 23.92
N MET A 88 15.33 -3.33 23.95
CA MET A 88 16.69 -3.23 23.41
C MET A 88 17.70 -4.12 24.16
N THR A 89 17.34 -4.63 25.33
CA THR A 89 18.23 -5.50 26.14
C THR A 89 18.26 -6.95 25.69
N TYR A 90 17.25 -7.44 24.95
CA TYR A 90 17.22 -8.80 24.44
C TYR A 90 17.17 -8.89 22.91
N GLY A 91 17.02 -7.74 22.24
CA GLY A 91 17.18 -7.59 20.79
C GLY A 91 16.02 -8.09 19.96
N ILE A 92 16.16 -7.93 18.64
CA ILE A 92 15.15 -8.26 17.63
C ILE A 92 15.28 -9.69 17.10
N GLN A 93 16.37 -10.39 17.41
CA GLN A 93 16.64 -11.75 16.92
C GLN A 93 16.07 -12.81 17.86
N ASP A 94 15.84 -14.01 17.31
CA ASP A 94 15.43 -15.16 18.10
C ASP A 94 16.51 -15.52 19.10
N ILE A 95 16.15 -15.54 20.37
CA ILE A 95 17.01 -16.05 21.46
C ILE A 95 16.53 -17.46 21.86
N PRO A 96 17.36 -18.27 22.55
CA PRO A 96 16.95 -19.58 23.01
C PRO A 96 15.65 -19.54 23.83
N ILE A 97 14.75 -20.51 23.59
CA ILE A 97 13.43 -20.58 24.25
C ILE A 97 13.57 -20.52 25.77
N SER A 98 14.54 -21.25 26.33
CA SER A 98 14.80 -21.29 27.78
C SER A 98 15.20 -19.91 28.33
N GLU A 99 15.91 -19.10 27.57
CA GLU A 99 16.29 -17.74 27.94
C GLU A 99 15.07 -16.81 27.86
N MET A 100 14.26 -16.89 26.80
CA MET A 100 13.04 -16.10 26.70
C MET A 100 12.04 -16.43 27.82
N GLU A 101 11.87 -17.71 28.14
CA GLU A 101 11.03 -18.14 29.26
C GLU A 101 11.51 -17.59 30.59
N GLN A 102 12.84 -17.63 30.85
CA GLN A 102 13.41 -17.03 32.07
C GLN A 102 13.16 -15.52 32.14
N ARG A 103 13.26 -14.80 31.03
CA ARG A 103 12.97 -13.37 30.96
C ARG A 103 11.50 -13.11 31.29
N PHE A 104 10.57 -13.83 30.66
CA PHE A 104 9.13 -13.68 30.96
C PHE A 104 8.84 -13.94 32.44
N GLN A 105 9.43 -14.98 33.02
CA GLN A 105 9.29 -15.27 34.44
C GLN A 105 9.92 -14.18 35.32
N SER A 106 11.06 -13.61 34.94
CA SER A 106 11.70 -12.51 35.70
C SER A 106 10.87 -11.23 35.72
N TRP A 107 10.02 -11.00 34.71
CA TRP A 107 9.07 -9.88 34.68
C TRP A 107 7.77 -10.18 35.44
N GLY A 108 7.64 -11.35 36.08
CA GLY A 108 6.45 -11.74 36.87
C GLY A 108 5.30 -12.32 36.04
N ILE A 109 5.54 -12.67 34.76
CA ILE A 109 4.51 -13.20 33.88
C ILE A 109 4.07 -14.58 34.33
N SER A 110 2.77 -14.73 34.56
CA SER A 110 2.15 -15.97 35.03
C SER A 110 0.81 -16.21 34.30
N PRO A 111 0.41 -17.47 34.11
CA PRO A 111 -0.90 -17.79 33.55
C PRO A 111 -2.03 -17.13 34.33
N GLY A 112 -3.05 -16.64 33.63
CA GLY A 112 -4.25 -16.04 34.24
C GLY A 112 -4.12 -14.55 34.57
N LYS A 113 -2.93 -13.97 34.58
CA LYS A 113 -2.76 -12.51 34.74
C LYS A 113 -3.19 -11.74 33.50
N LYS A 114 -3.68 -10.53 33.70
CA LYS A 114 -3.81 -9.48 32.65
C LYS A 114 -2.49 -8.72 32.58
N ILE A 115 -1.82 -8.82 31.44
CA ILE A 115 -0.58 -8.13 31.17
C ILE A 115 -0.88 -6.83 30.46
N ILE A 116 -0.69 -5.71 31.14
CA ILE A 116 -0.87 -4.37 30.61
C ILE A 116 0.47 -3.87 30.12
N ILE A 117 0.58 -3.59 28.84
CA ILE A 117 1.82 -3.16 28.23
C ILE A 117 1.67 -1.72 27.75
N TYR A 118 2.66 -0.90 28.05
CA TYR A 118 2.72 0.47 27.54
C TYR A 118 4.15 0.89 27.23
N ASP A 119 4.28 1.99 26.51
CA ASP A 119 5.52 2.73 26.25
C ASP A 119 5.25 4.23 26.40
N GLN A 120 6.05 5.09 25.76
CA GLN A 120 5.86 6.54 25.83
C GLN A 120 4.52 7.00 25.25
N GLY A 121 3.88 6.21 24.40
CA GLY A 121 2.67 6.53 23.64
C GLY A 121 3.00 6.93 22.18
N GLY A 122 2.28 6.33 21.23
CA GLY A 122 2.54 6.49 19.81
C GLY A 122 3.88 5.92 19.37
N SER A 123 4.39 4.91 20.08
CA SER A 123 5.67 4.24 19.86
C SER A 123 5.46 2.80 19.36
N ILE A 124 6.55 2.09 19.15
CA ILE A 124 6.58 0.76 18.54
C ILE A 124 6.93 -0.35 19.55
N MET A 125 7.26 0.02 20.80
CA MET A 125 7.83 -0.92 21.76
C MET A 125 6.77 -1.77 22.46
N ALA A 126 5.66 -1.16 22.85
CA ALA A 126 4.57 -1.88 23.51
C ALA A 126 3.95 -2.95 22.62
N THR A 127 3.67 -2.63 21.35
CA THR A 127 3.14 -3.58 20.38
C THR A 127 4.14 -4.69 20.06
N ARG A 128 5.44 -4.39 20.04
CA ARG A 128 6.47 -5.41 19.84
C ARG A 128 6.54 -6.37 21.03
N LEU A 129 6.52 -5.89 22.26
CA LEU A 129 6.50 -6.76 23.43
C LEU A 129 5.22 -7.62 23.47
N LEU A 130 4.07 -7.05 23.09
CA LEU A 130 2.84 -7.83 22.95
C LEU A 130 3.00 -8.94 21.92
N PHE A 131 3.57 -8.63 20.74
CA PHE A 131 3.84 -9.62 19.70
C PHE A 131 4.73 -10.76 20.23
N ASP A 132 5.81 -10.45 20.96
CA ASP A 132 6.72 -11.46 21.49
C ASP A 132 6.01 -12.39 22.48
N LEU A 133 5.20 -11.86 23.39
CA LEU A 133 4.40 -12.66 24.33
C LEU A 133 3.36 -13.51 23.59
N TYR A 134 2.64 -12.91 22.65
CA TYR A 134 1.65 -13.62 21.84
C TYR A 134 2.26 -14.73 21.01
N TYR A 135 3.36 -14.45 20.31
CA TYR A 135 4.05 -15.44 19.48
C TYR A 135 4.53 -16.63 20.33
N HIS A 136 5.05 -16.38 21.55
CA HIS A 136 5.49 -17.42 22.47
C HIS A 136 4.34 -18.10 23.25
N GLY A 137 3.11 -17.90 22.81
CA GLY A 137 1.95 -18.68 23.27
C GLY A 137 1.23 -18.12 24.49
N PHE A 138 1.50 -16.89 24.93
CA PHE A 138 0.65 -16.26 25.95
C PHE A 138 -0.75 -15.96 25.36
N PRO A 139 -1.83 -16.27 26.09
CA PRO A 139 -3.19 -16.06 25.57
C PRO A 139 -3.48 -14.59 25.26
N SER A 140 -3.99 -14.32 24.06
CA SER A 140 -4.30 -12.94 23.61
C SER A 140 -5.30 -12.23 24.50
N SER A 141 -6.24 -12.94 25.10
CA SER A 141 -7.23 -12.37 26.03
C SER A 141 -6.61 -11.77 27.31
N GLY A 142 -5.39 -12.15 27.62
CA GLY A 142 -4.62 -11.60 28.76
C GLY A 142 -3.62 -10.51 28.35
N LEU A 143 -3.49 -10.16 27.08
CA LEU A 143 -2.54 -9.15 26.58
C LEU A 143 -3.28 -7.87 26.22
N LEU A 144 -2.93 -6.76 26.83
CA LEU A 144 -3.61 -5.48 26.68
C LEU A 144 -2.60 -4.35 26.50
N ILE A 145 -2.84 -3.46 25.54
CA ILE A 145 -2.07 -2.22 25.35
C ILE A 145 -2.79 -1.07 26.04
N LEU A 146 -2.04 -0.26 26.79
CA LEU A 146 -2.55 1.01 27.31
C LEU A 146 -2.60 2.05 26.18
N ASP A 147 -3.79 2.40 25.75
CA ASP A 147 -4.05 3.33 24.66
C ASP A 147 -3.49 4.72 24.97
N GLY A 148 -2.59 5.21 24.12
CA GLY A 148 -1.87 6.47 24.33
C GLY A 148 -0.69 6.40 25.32
N GLY A 149 -0.43 5.25 25.95
CA GLY A 149 0.74 4.99 26.78
C GLY A 149 0.95 6.00 27.90
N LEU A 150 2.23 6.24 28.25
CA LEU A 150 2.62 7.21 29.28
C LEU A 150 2.21 8.65 28.93
N PHE A 151 2.21 9.00 27.64
CA PHE A 151 1.80 10.33 27.19
C PHE A 151 0.37 10.64 27.61
N LYS A 152 -0.58 9.77 27.27
CA LYS A 152 -2.00 9.94 27.62
C LYS A 152 -2.24 9.87 29.12
N TRP A 153 -1.52 9.01 29.84
CA TRP A 153 -1.55 8.92 31.30
C TRP A 153 -1.20 10.27 31.96
N GLN A 154 -0.16 10.95 31.46
CA GLN A 154 0.26 12.26 31.97
C GLN A 154 -0.67 13.40 31.53
N GLU A 155 -1.22 13.35 30.30
CA GLU A 155 -2.22 14.31 29.83
C GLU A 155 -3.46 14.32 30.76
N GLU A 156 -3.87 13.15 31.24
CA GLU A 156 -4.95 12.96 32.22
C GLU A 156 -4.52 13.32 33.67
N LYS A 157 -3.29 13.82 33.85
CA LYS A 157 -2.74 14.24 35.18
C LYS A 157 -2.70 13.12 36.21
N LEU A 158 -2.53 11.87 35.77
CA LEU A 158 -2.42 10.71 36.64
C LEU A 158 -1.00 10.60 37.24
N PRO A 159 -0.85 9.97 38.42
CA PRO A 159 0.44 9.95 39.13
C PRO A 159 1.50 9.16 38.37
N VAL A 160 2.72 9.68 38.34
CA VAL A 160 3.94 9.01 37.87
C VAL A 160 4.95 8.92 39.01
N THR A 161 5.90 8.00 38.91
CA THR A 161 6.96 7.80 39.88
C THR A 161 8.31 7.58 39.22
N THR A 162 9.38 7.80 39.98
CA THR A 162 10.76 7.39 39.65
C THR A 162 11.21 6.21 40.52
N GLU A 163 10.36 5.80 41.48
CA GLU A 163 10.66 4.70 42.40
C GLU A 163 10.55 3.37 41.67
N VAL A 164 11.68 2.70 41.48
CA VAL A 164 11.71 1.36 40.89
C VAL A 164 11.06 0.39 41.89
N PRO A 165 9.97 -0.29 41.51
CA PRO A 165 9.34 -1.24 42.41
C PRO A 165 10.32 -2.38 42.75
N SER A 166 10.12 -3.03 43.90
CA SER A 166 10.78 -4.32 44.19
C SER A 166 10.52 -5.27 43.02
N LEU A 167 11.50 -6.08 42.65
CA LEU A 167 11.32 -7.09 41.61
C LEU A 167 10.04 -7.88 41.88
N PRO A 168 9.20 -8.08 40.86
CA PRO A 168 8.00 -8.87 41.03
C PRO A 168 8.38 -10.31 41.46
N GLU A 169 7.49 -10.98 42.14
CA GLU A 169 7.64 -12.42 42.36
C GLU A 169 7.85 -13.11 41.01
N LYS A 170 8.78 -14.07 41.00
CA LYS A 170 9.09 -14.81 39.78
C LYS A 170 7.81 -15.44 39.21
N GLY A 171 7.50 -15.11 37.98
CA GLY A 171 6.37 -15.68 37.26
C GLY A 171 6.52 -17.17 36.97
N SER A 172 5.41 -17.79 36.57
CA SER A 172 5.33 -19.24 36.32
C SER A 172 4.93 -19.59 34.89
N PHE A 173 4.91 -18.60 33.97
CA PHE A 173 4.58 -18.85 32.58
C PHE A 173 5.65 -19.72 31.92
N GLN A 174 5.21 -20.73 31.15
CA GLN A 174 6.06 -21.63 30.39
C GLN A 174 5.69 -21.57 28.92
N ILE A 175 6.69 -21.51 28.05
CA ILE A 175 6.53 -21.54 26.60
C ILE A 175 6.30 -22.99 26.15
N LYS A 176 5.04 -23.38 26.00
CA LYS A 176 4.65 -24.74 25.60
C LYS A 176 4.37 -24.88 24.10
N LYS A 177 3.97 -23.80 23.46
CA LYS A 177 3.57 -23.78 22.05
C LYS A 177 3.70 -22.35 21.51
N PHE A 178 4.20 -22.23 20.28
CA PHE A 178 4.20 -20.98 19.55
C PHE A 178 2.88 -20.76 18.82
N ASN A 179 2.48 -19.52 18.66
CA ASN A 179 1.45 -19.11 17.72
C ASN A 179 2.08 -18.90 16.33
N GLU A 180 2.36 -20.00 15.63
CA GLU A 180 3.04 -20.01 14.33
C GLU A 180 2.32 -19.16 13.26
N ASP A 181 0.99 -19.02 13.38
CA ASP A 181 0.20 -18.17 12.49
C ASP A 181 0.39 -16.65 12.72
N ALA A 182 1.18 -16.27 13.72
CA ALA A 182 1.53 -14.88 13.95
C ALA A 182 2.76 -14.42 13.16
N ARG A 183 3.60 -15.34 12.73
CA ARG A 183 4.89 -15.04 12.10
C ARG A 183 5.00 -15.68 10.72
N VAL A 184 5.60 -14.95 9.79
CA VAL A 184 6.00 -15.47 8.47
C VAL A 184 7.52 -15.48 8.37
N LYS A 185 8.08 -16.45 7.63
CA LYS A 185 9.51 -16.54 7.34
C LYS A 185 9.78 -16.23 5.87
N LEU A 186 11.03 -15.90 5.53
CA LEU A 186 11.45 -15.47 4.20
C LEU A 186 10.91 -16.33 3.04
N PRO A 187 10.91 -17.68 3.05
CA PRO A 187 10.43 -18.48 1.92
C PRO A 187 8.95 -18.23 1.58
N GLU A 188 8.09 -18.14 2.60
CA GLU A 188 6.67 -17.83 2.43
C GLU A 188 6.47 -16.35 2.06
N PHE A 189 7.19 -15.44 2.71
CA PHE A 189 7.15 -14.01 2.42
C PHE A 189 7.59 -13.70 0.97
N LEU A 190 8.66 -14.33 0.48
CA LEU A 190 9.14 -14.19 -0.89
C LEU A 190 8.07 -14.57 -1.93
N THR A 191 7.30 -15.61 -1.67
CA THR A 191 6.20 -16.02 -2.57
C THR A 191 5.15 -14.91 -2.68
N ALA A 192 4.87 -14.20 -1.61
CA ALA A 192 3.87 -13.14 -1.57
C ALA A 192 4.25 -11.90 -2.42
N THR A 193 5.55 -11.63 -2.62
CA THR A 193 6.00 -10.46 -3.40
C THR A 193 5.57 -10.49 -4.87
N GLY A 194 5.23 -11.66 -5.40
CA GLY A 194 4.74 -11.84 -6.79
C GLY A 194 3.21 -11.82 -6.96
N ASP A 195 2.44 -11.77 -5.88
CA ASP A 195 0.97 -11.95 -5.93
C ASP A 195 0.20 -10.90 -5.13
N LYS A 196 0.10 -9.69 -5.67
CA LYS A 196 -0.68 -8.59 -5.07
C LYS A 196 -2.18 -8.88 -4.94
N LYS A 197 -2.72 -9.88 -5.64
CA LYS A 197 -4.13 -10.20 -5.56
C LYS A 197 -4.48 -10.89 -4.26
N ASN A 198 -3.67 -11.83 -3.83
CA ASN A 198 -3.92 -12.66 -2.67
C ASN A 198 -3.17 -12.19 -1.42
N TYR A 199 -2.15 -11.34 -1.60
CA TYR A 199 -1.29 -10.85 -0.52
C TYR A 199 -1.22 -9.33 -0.48
N ALA A 200 -1.06 -8.78 0.73
CA ALA A 200 -0.68 -7.39 0.95
C ALA A 200 0.56 -7.36 1.86
N LEU A 201 1.60 -6.65 1.43
CA LEU A 201 2.85 -6.47 2.16
C LEU A 201 2.87 -5.05 2.72
N LEU A 202 2.70 -4.88 4.02
CA LEU A 202 2.63 -3.57 4.66
C LEU A 202 3.98 -3.22 5.28
N GLU A 203 4.60 -2.17 4.77
CA GLU A 203 5.84 -1.62 5.29
C GLU A 203 5.57 -0.55 6.32
N ALA A 204 6.06 -0.77 7.53
CA ALA A 204 5.83 0.14 8.65
C ALA A 204 6.90 1.24 8.82
N LEU A 205 7.68 1.50 7.78
CA LEU A 205 8.69 2.57 7.74
C LEU A 205 8.15 3.84 7.10
N GLU A 206 8.77 4.95 7.45
CA GLU A 206 8.47 6.28 6.92
C GLU A 206 9.00 6.45 5.50
N ALA A 207 8.49 7.46 4.80
CA ALA A 207 8.79 7.74 3.39
C ALA A 207 10.29 7.94 3.09
N ASN A 208 11.04 8.55 4.01
CA ASN A 208 12.48 8.75 3.87
C ASN A 208 13.27 7.42 3.83
N TRP A 209 12.80 6.37 4.50
CA TRP A 209 13.34 5.01 4.37
C TRP A 209 12.85 4.33 3.10
N HIS A 210 11.54 4.36 2.88
CA HIS A 210 10.87 3.70 1.75
C HIS A 210 11.43 4.16 0.39
N PHE A 211 11.58 5.47 0.18
CA PHE A 211 12.10 6.04 -1.05
C PHE A 211 13.63 6.16 -1.10
N GLY A 212 14.33 5.68 -0.07
CA GLY A 212 15.78 5.53 -0.07
C GLY A 212 16.58 6.81 0.19
N GLU A 213 16.04 7.80 0.91
CA GLU A 213 16.81 8.91 1.44
C GLU A 213 17.68 8.46 2.62
N LEU A 214 17.10 7.68 3.51
CA LEU A 214 17.80 6.98 4.58
C LEU A 214 17.95 5.51 4.26
N GLN A 215 18.94 4.86 4.87
CA GLN A 215 19.15 3.41 4.75
C GLN A 215 19.66 2.84 6.07
N PHE A 216 19.14 1.68 6.46
CA PHE A 216 19.62 0.90 7.60
C PHE A 216 20.77 -0.03 7.22
N PHE A 217 20.79 -0.50 5.97
CA PHE A 217 21.63 -1.57 5.46
C PHE A 217 22.42 -1.11 4.24
N ASP A 218 22.91 -2.02 3.44
CA ASP A 218 23.78 -1.77 2.29
C ASP A 218 23.09 -1.18 1.05
N ARG A 219 21.76 -1.31 0.96
CA ARG A 219 20.94 -0.78 -0.14
C ARG A 219 19.79 0.07 0.38
N PRO A 220 19.49 1.23 -0.23
CA PRO A 220 18.33 2.06 0.11
C PRO A 220 17.05 1.56 -0.57
N GLY A 221 15.89 1.81 0.06
CA GLY A 221 14.58 1.52 -0.53
C GLY A 221 13.77 0.50 0.26
N HIS A 222 12.93 -0.28 -0.42
CA HIS A 222 11.96 -1.19 0.16
C HIS A 222 11.83 -2.51 -0.61
N ILE A 223 11.21 -3.51 -0.01
CA ILE A 223 10.93 -4.80 -0.63
C ILE A 223 9.88 -4.64 -1.75
N PRO A 224 10.08 -5.28 -2.92
CA PRO A 224 9.15 -5.17 -4.06
C PRO A 224 7.69 -5.41 -3.67
N ASN A 225 6.82 -4.53 -4.17
CA ASN A 225 5.38 -4.57 -3.89
C ASN A 225 5.00 -4.30 -2.43
N GLY A 226 5.93 -3.83 -1.61
CA GLY A 226 5.63 -3.27 -0.30
C GLY A 226 4.72 -2.04 -0.42
N ILE A 227 3.72 -1.98 0.45
CA ILE A 227 2.81 -0.85 0.57
C ILE A 227 3.27 -0.04 1.77
N MET A 228 3.77 1.16 1.53
CA MET A 228 4.19 2.06 2.60
C MET A 228 3.01 2.40 3.51
N LEU A 229 3.10 2.02 4.78
CA LEU A 229 2.12 2.33 5.81
C LEU A 229 2.86 2.50 7.16
N PRO A 230 3.46 3.68 7.36
CA PRO A 230 4.24 3.99 8.54
C PRO A 230 3.51 3.71 9.85
N SER A 231 4.26 3.23 10.84
CA SER A 231 3.67 2.89 12.15
C SER A 231 3.03 4.08 12.87
N ASP A 232 3.53 5.29 12.67
CA ASP A 232 3.00 6.51 13.28
C ASP A 232 1.65 6.94 12.69
N GLU A 233 1.32 6.52 11.47
CA GLU A 233 0.02 6.79 10.84
C GLU A 233 -1.16 6.11 11.54
N PHE A 234 -0.92 5.14 12.42
CA PHE A 234 -1.96 4.49 13.22
C PHE A 234 -2.39 5.27 14.46
N TYR A 235 -1.69 6.36 14.79
CA TYR A 235 -1.92 7.13 16.00
C TYR A 235 -2.53 8.49 15.74
N ASN A 236 -3.33 8.94 16.70
CA ASN A 236 -3.82 10.30 16.81
C ASN A 236 -2.73 11.23 17.40
N PRO A 237 -2.89 12.56 17.32
CA PRO A 237 -1.96 13.51 17.95
C PRO A 237 -1.78 13.28 19.46
N ASP A 238 -2.81 12.79 20.16
CA ASP A 238 -2.76 12.45 21.59
C ASP A 238 -2.20 11.04 21.88
N LYS A 239 -1.60 10.43 20.86
CA LYS A 239 -0.93 9.12 20.88
C LYS A 239 -1.84 7.90 21.09
N THR A 240 -3.16 8.10 21.12
CA THR A 240 -4.11 6.98 21.07
C THR A 240 -4.18 6.40 19.66
N PHE A 241 -4.60 5.15 19.52
CA PHE A 241 -4.87 4.58 18.20
C PHE A 241 -6.04 5.31 17.51
N LYS A 242 -5.96 5.47 16.21
CA LYS A 242 -7.07 5.96 15.38
C LYS A 242 -8.28 5.03 15.47
N SER A 243 -9.45 5.56 15.16
CA SER A 243 -10.68 4.76 15.12
C SER A 243 -10.61 3.68 14.03
N VAL A 244 -11.42 2.62 14.21
CA VAL A 244 -11.57 1.54 13.22
C VAL A 244 -11.91 2.11 11.84
N GLU A 245 -12.84 3.08 11.77
CA GLU A 245 -13.27 3.68 10.52
C GLU A 245 -12.13 4.44 9.82
N GLU A 246 -11.30 5.17 10.56
CA GLU A 246 -10.15 5.90 10.00
C GLU A 246 -9.11 4.93 9.45
N ILE A 247 -8.81 3.85 10.19
CA ILE A 247 -7.85 2.83 9.76
C ILE A 247 -8.38 2.07 8.53
N GLU A 248 -9.63 1.65 8.53
CA GLU A 248 -10.25 0.99 7.37
C GLU A 248 -10.26 1.89 6.14
N LYS A 249 -10.49 3.20 6.33
CA LYS A 249 -10.42 4.19 5.24
C LYS A 249 -9.00 4.27 4.64
N MET A 250 -7.95 4.25 5.48
CA MET A 250 -6.56 4.23 5.03
C MET A 250 -6.27 2.95 4.24
N LEU A 251 -6.64 1.79 4.78
CA LEU A 251 -6.43 0.49 4.13
C LEU A 251 -7.17 0.41 2.78
N ASN A 252 -8.43 0.84 2.74
CA ASN A 252 -9.22 0.88 1.50
C ASN A 252 -8.60 1.78 0.44
N TYR A 253 -8.07 2.94 0.83
CA TYR A 253 -7.35 3.83 -0.07
C TYR A 253 -6.11 3.17 -0.67
N LEU A 254 -5.36 2.44 0.14
CA LEU A 254 -4.17 1.70 -0.28
C LEU A 254 -4.50 0.38 -1.01
N GLY A 255 -5.77 0.03 -1.14
CA GLY A 255 -6.22 -1.20 -1.81
C GLY A 255 -6.02 -2.48 -1.00
N VAL A 256 -5.79 -2.37 0.29
CA VAL A 256 -5.64 -3.50 1.22
C VAL A 256 -7.02 -4.04 1.62
N LYS A 257 -7.19 -5.36 1.56
CA LYS A 257 -8.46 -6.02 1.83
C LYS A 257 -8.33 -7.07 2.92
N SER A 258 -9.35 -7.22 3.75
CA SER A 258 -9.35 -8.14 4.90
C SER A 258 -9.24 -9.63 4.53
N GLU A 259 -9.65 -10.01 3.32
CA GLU A 259 -9.57 -11.38 2.82
C GLU A 259 -8.17 -11.78 2.33
N GLN A 260 -7.27 -10.82 2.04
CA GLN A 260 -5.89 -11.09 1.67
C GLN A 260 -5.10 -11.68 2.84
N GLN A 261 -4.06 -12.44 2.53
CA GLN A 261 -3.01 -12.72 3.50
C GLN A 261 -2.15 -11.47 3.64
N ILE A 262 -2.12 -10.89 4.83
CA ILE A 262 -1.38 -9.66 5.11
C ILE A 262 -0.10 -9.98 5.87
N TYR A 263 1.01 -9.47 5.36
CA TYR A 263 2.31 -9.51 6.03
C TYR A 263 2.76 -8.10 6.37
N THR A 264 3.12 -7.87 7.62
CA THR A 264 3.69 -6.61 8.07
C THR A 264 5.20 -6.74 8.21
N TYR A 265 5.96 -5.75 7.76
CA TYR A 265 7.41 -5.72 7.85
C TYR A 265 7.94 -4.28 8.06
N CYS A 266 9.22 -4.15 8.41
CA CYS A 266 9.94 -2.88 8.52
C CYS A 266 11.45 -3.15 8.32
N GLY A 267 12.34 -2.39 8.92
CA GLY A 267 13.79 -2.69 8.88
C GLY A 267 14.17 -3.99 9.60
N GLY A 268 13.74 -4.17 10.86
CA GLY A 268 14.09 -5.31 11.71
C GLY A 268 12.93 -5.89 12.54
N GLY A 269 11.67 -5.71 12.12
CA GLY A 269 10.50 -6.35 12.72
C GLY A 269 9.93 -5.66 13.97
N ILE A 270 10.41 -4.46 14.35
CA ILE A 270 9.88 -3.74 15.52
C ILE A 270 8.66 -2.92 15.13
N ALA A 271 8.82 -1.93 14.24
CA ALA A 271 7.74 -1.04 13.81
C ALA A 271 6.59 -1.82 13.15
N ALA A 272 6.89 -2.93 12.47
CA ALA A 272 5.92 -3.84 11.88
C ALA A 272 4.90 -4.43 12.87
N SER A 273 5.20 -4.38 14.17
CA SER A 273 4.27 -4.85 15.22
C SER A 273 3.08 -3.93 15.42
N VAL A 274 3.17 -2.65 15.04
CA VAL A 274 2.04 -1.70 15.13
C VAL A 274 0.94 -2.06 14.14
N PRO A 275 1.19 -2.14 12.81
CA PRO A 275 0.17 -2.60 11.88
C PRO A 275 -0.26 -4.05 12.18
N PHE A 276 0.63 -4.95 12.62
CA PHE A 276 0.23 -6.29 13.04
C PHE A 276 -0.80 -6.25 14.17
N PHE A 277 -0.51 -5.51 15.26
CA PHE A 277 -1.41 -5.38 16.39
C PHE A 277 -2.75 -4.77 15.96
N THR A 278 -2.71 -3.69 15.21
CA THR A 278 -3.91 -2.99 14.76
C THR A 278 -4.81 -3.89 13.90
N LEU A 279 -4.24 -4.55 12.91
CA LEU A 279 -5.02 -5.41 12.01
C LEU A 279 -5.52 -6.67 12.72
N LYS A 280 -4.68 -7.31 13.53
CA LYS A 280 -5.00 -8.57 14.18
C LYS A 280 -5.96 -8.41 15.35
N PHE A 281 -5.76 -7.38 16.20
CA PHE A 281 -6.45 -7.28 17.50
C PHE A 281 -7.47 -6.13 17.58
N ILE A 282 -7.31 -5.06 16.79
CA ILE A 282 -8.31 -3.99 16.73
C ILE A 282 -9.33 -4.29 15.63
N LEU A 283 -8.86 -4.56 14.40
CA LEU A 283 -9.72 -4.83 13.25
C LEU A 283 -10.17 -6.30 13.14
N ASN A 284 -9.57 -7.21 13.92
CA ASN A 284 -9.85 -8.65 13.87
C ASN A 284 -9.69 -9.29 12.48
N PHE A 285 -8.72 -8.85 11.69
CA PHE A 285 -8.44 -9.46 10.39
C PHE A 285 -7.95 -10.90 10.58
N PRO A 286 -8.49 -11.85 9.79
CA PRO A 286 -8.22 -13.28 10.04
C PRO A 286 -6.82 -13.72 9.67
N LYS A 287 -6.18 -13.08 8.69
CA LYS A 287 -4.93 -13.52 8.06
C LYS A 287 -3.86 -12.44 8.13
N VAL A 288 -3.27 -12.26 9.31
CA VAL A 288 -2.20 -11.29 9.54
C VAL A 288 -1.00 -11.98 10.16
N LYS A 289 0.18 -11.84 9.56
CA LYS A 289 1.45 -12.32 10.10
C LYS A 289 2.50 -11.22 10.07
N LEU A 290 3.43 -11.26 10.99
CA LEU A 290 4.58 -10.36 11.04
C LEU A 290 5.83 -11.07 10.50
N TYR A 291 6.52 -10.43 9.56
CA TYR A 291 7.83 -10.85 9.08
C TYR A 291 8.91 -10.25 9.98
N SER A 292 9.38 -11.03 10.97
CA SER A 292 10.28 -10.52 12.02
C SER A 292 11.67 -10.19 11.49
N GLU A 293 12.18 -10.95 10.53
CA GLU A 293 13.47 -10.68 9.88
C GLU A 293 13.44 -9.41 9.01
N SER A 294 12.28 -9.06 8.48
CA SER A 294 12.01 -7.82 7.74
C SER A 294 13.06 -7.55 6.63
N GLU A 295 13.40 -6.30 6.37
CA GLU A 295 14.43 -5.93 5.38
C GLU A 295 15.80 -6.50 5.72
N MET A 296 16.14 -6.58 7.01
CA MET A 296 17.41 -7.18 7.44
C MET A 296 17.55 -8.62 6.93
N GLY A 297 16.51 -9.44 7.03
CA GLY A 297 16.51 -10.81 6.53
C GLY A 297 16.48 -10.87 5.00
N TRP A 298 15.76 -9.95 4.36
CA TRP A 298 15.66 -9.83 2.91
C TRP A 298 16.99 -9.45 2.26
N LEU A 299 17.66 -8.41 2.77
CA LEU A 299 18.90 -7.89 2.23
C LEU A 299 20.11 -8.78 2.52
N LYS A 300 20.05 -9.57 3.61
CA LYS A 300 21.11 -10.51 3.97
C LYS A 300 21.09 -11.79 3.12
N ASP A 301 20.02 -12.02 2.33
CA ASP A 301 19.91 -13.24 1.51
C ASP A 301 20.95 -13.23 0.38
N GLU A 302 21.72 -14.34 0.26
CA GLU A 302 22.82 -14.47 -0.71
C GLU A 302 22.39 -14.41 -2.19
N ARG A 303 21.08 -14.50 -2.48
CA ARG A 303 20.51 -14.38 -3.84
C ARG A 303 20.40 -12.94 -4.31
N GLU A 304 20.80 -11.96 -3.51
CA GLU A 304 20.68 -10.53 -3.84
C GLU A 304 19.26 -10.14 -4.29
N LEU A 305 18.28 -10.46 -3.45
CA LEU A 305 16.87 -10.26 -3.76
C LEU A 305 16.59 -8.82 -4.21
N PRO A 306 15.64 -8.59 -5.17
CA PRO A 306 15.31 -7.25 -5.65
C PRO A 306 14.92 -6.30 -4.54
N TYR A 307 15.33 -5.02 -4.67
CA TYR A 307 15.03 -3.98 -3.71
C TYR A 307 14.78 -2.67 -4.46
N TRP A 308 13.68 -1.99 -4.19
CA TRP A 308 13.18 -0.89 -5.00
C TRP A 308 13.22 0.43 -4.23
N THR A 309 13.37 1.54 -4.99
CA THR A 309 13.17 2.90 -4.46
C THR A 309 11.89 3.53 -4.98
N TYR A 310 11.36 3.08 -6.12
CA TYR A 310 10.03 3.45 -6.61
C TYR A 310 9.05 2.31 -6.35
N ASP A 311 7.79 2.64 -6.08
CA ASP A 311 6.71 1.65 -5.91
C ASP A 311 6.37 0.88 -7.20
N ALA A 312 6.58 1.52 -8.35
CA ALA A 312 6.22 0.94 -9.65
C ALA A 312 7.34 1.05 -10.71
N PRO A 313 8.59 0.59 -10.44
CA PRO A 313 9.71 0.73 -11.38
C PRO A 313 9.46 0.02 -12.70
N PHE A 314 8.57 -0.96 -12.73
CA PHE A 314 8.17 -1.68 -13.95
C PHE A 314 7.38 -0.82 -14.96
N LEU A 315 6.99 0.41 -14.62
CA LEU A 315 6.44 1.39 -15.57
C LEU A 315 7.52 1.94 -16.50
N MET A 316 8.78 1.79 -16.14
CA MET A 316 9.94 2.16 -16.95
C MET A 316 10.56 0.92 -17.56
N ARG A 317 10.90 0.99 -18.85
CA ARG A 317 11.57 -0.09 -19.59
C ARG A 317 12.85 0.43 -20.24
N GLU A 318 13.86 -0.41 -20.20
CA GLU A 318 15.18 -0.15 -20.78
C GLU A 318 15.47 -1.12 -21.92
N THR A 319 16.52 -0.84 -22.68
CA THR A 319 16.94 -1.59 -23.87
C THR A 319 17.06 -3.10 -23.64
N ASN A 320 17.70 -3.54 -22.55
CA ASN A 320 17.89 -4.97 -22.30
C ASN A 320 16.57 -5.70 -22.08
N TRP A 321 15.63 -5.08 -21.39
CA TRP A 321 14.30 -5.65 -21.19
C TRP A 321 13.53 -5.71 -22.51
N LEU A 322 13.48 -4.60 -23.25
CA LEU A 322 12.70 -4.50 -24.49
C LEU A 322 13.26 -5.42 -25.59
N LYS A 323 14.58 -5.49 -25.75
CA LYS A 323 15.25 -6.42 -26.68
C LYS A 323 14.89 -7.87 -26.38
N THR A 324 14.85 -8.23 -25.08
CA THR A 324 14.54 -9.60 -24.67
C THR A 324 13.06 -9.91 -24.93
N TRP A 325 12.15 -9.18 -24.32
CA TRP A 325 10.72 -9.51 -24.30
C TRP A 325 9.94 -9.04 -25.52
N GLY A 326 10.34 -7.93 -26.13
CA GLY A 326 9.78 -7.39 -27.38
C GLY A 326 10.49 -7.88 -28.66
N GLY A 327 11.58 -8.62 -28.52
CA GLY A 327 12.47 -9.00 -29.63
C GLY A 327 12.01 -10.21 -30.44
N LYS A 328 12.74 -10.46 -31.54
CA LYS A 328 12.44 -11.50 -32.56
C LYS A 328 12.25 -12.90 -31.94
N ILE A 329 13.11 -13.31 -31.00
CA ILE A 329 13.08 -14.66 -30.43
C ILE A 329 11.76 -14.92 -29.72
N MET A 330 11.34 -14.02 -28.80
CA MET A 330 10.09 -14.19 -28.06
C MET A 330 8.86 -14.14 -28.96
N ARG A 331 8.90 -13.32 -30.02
CA ARG A 331 7.85 -13.28 -31.06
C ARG A 331 7.77 -14.58 -31.88
N MET A 332 8.89 -15.14 -32.27
CA MET A 332 8.94 -16.42 -32.98
C MET A 332 8.35 -17.58 -32.18
N TYR A 333 8.56 -17.60 -30.88
CA TYR A 333 7.95 -18.59 -29.97
C TYR A 333 6.50 -18.27 -29.58
N GLY A 334 5.94 -17.16 -30.07
CA GLY A 334 4.57 -16.76 -29.70
C GLY A 334 4.37 -16.37 -28.22
N VAL A 335 5.46 -16.10 -27.50
CA VAL A 335 5.43 -15.76 -26.07
C VAL A 335 5.62 -14.26 -25.80
N SER A 336 5.95 -13.47 -26.83
CA SER A 336 6.02 -12.02 -26.71
C SER A 336 4.61 -11.46 -26.53
N GLN A 337 4.39 -10.80 -25.38
CA GLN A 337 3.17 -10.05 -25.09
C GLN A 337 3.51 -8.56 -24.99
N VAL A 338 4.18 -8.03 -26.01
CA VAL A 338 4.68 -6.65 -26.08
C VAL A 338 4.28 -6.01 -27.40
N SER A 339 3.52 -4.91 -27.32
CA SER A 339 3.25 -3.99 -28.42
C SER A 339 4.13 -2.74 -28.24
N ILE A 340 5.04 -2.48 -29.19
CA ILE A 340 5.95 -1.32 -29.15
C ILE A 340 5.26 -0.18 -29.88
N VAL A 341 4.93 0.91 -29.17
CA VAL A 341 4.18 2.06 -29.71
C VAL A 341 5.10 3.27 -29.80
N ASP A 342 5.55 3.60 -31.01
CA ASP A 342 6.37 4.78 -31.27
C ASP A 342 5.46 5.99 -31.58
N VAL A 343 5.51 7.00 -30.72
CA VAL A 343 4.63 8.18 -30.79
C VAL A 343 5.26 9.38 -31.47
N ARG A 344 6.47 9.24 -32.00
CA ARG A 344 7.15 10.27 -32.79
C ARG A 344 6.41 10.52 -34.10
N THR A 345 6.74 11.62 -34.78
CA THR A 345 6.18 11.90 -36.08
C THR A 345 6.52 10.79 -37.09
N SER A 346 5.75 10.67 -38.17
CA SER A 346 6.00 9.65 -39.18
C SER A 346 7.34 9.87 -39.90
N GLU A 347 7.78 11.12 -40.01
CA GLU A 347 9.08 11.50 -40.57
C GLU A 347 10.23 10.99 -39.68
N GLU A 348 10.21 11.29 -38.37
CA GLU A 348 11.21 10.83 -37.40
C GLU A 348 11.24 9.31 -37.29
N PHE A 349 10.07 8.66 -37.37
CA PHE A 349 9.97 7.21 -37.40
C PHE A 349 10.64 6.62 -38.63
N SER A 350 10.41 7.18 -39.83
CA SER A 350 10.97 6.72 -41.08
C SER A 350 12.48 6.89 -41.13
N GLU A 351 13.04 7.92 -40.50
CA GLU A 351 14.48 8.13 -40.38
C GLU A 351 15.17 7.04 -39.55
N GLY A 352 14.45 6.40 -38.66
CA GLY A 352 14.94 5.27 -37.89
C GLY A 352 14.08 4.95 -36.66
N HIS A 353 13.72 3.69 -36.53
CA HIS A 353 12.91 3.19 -35.40
C HIS A 353 13.39 1.82 -34.90
N LEU A 354 12.91 1.39 -33.76
CA LEU A 354 13.20 0.09 -33.19
C LEU A 354 12.46 -1.01 -33.96
N PRO A 355 13.03 -2.24 -34.07
CA PRO A 355 12.34 -3.37 -34.68
C PRO A 355 10.97 -3.62 -34.05
N PHE A 356 9.97 -3.93 -34.88
CA PHE A 356 8.58 -4.21 -34.46
C PHE A 356 7.81 -3.02 -33.86
N ALA A 357 8.35 -1.81 -33.90
CA ALA A 357 7.66 -0.63 -33.48
C ALA A 357 6.50 -0.29 -34.44
N LEU A 358 5.38 0.13 -33.85
CA LEU A 358 4.17 0.58 -34.53
C LEU A 358 4.11 2.11 -34.40
N ASN A 359 4.15 2.83 -35.52
CA ASN A 359 4.08 4.28 -35.49
C ASN A 359 2.63 4.75 -35.28
N ILE A 360 2.39 5.40 -34.16
CA ILE A 360 1.11 6.03 -33.81
C ILE A 360 1.45 7.42 -33.25
N PRO A 361 1.58 8.44 -34.10
CA PRO A 361 1.99 9.78 -33.70
C PRO A 361 1.14 10.37 -32.59
N THR A 362 1.76 11.14 -31.71
CA THR A 362 1.12 11.77 -30.54
C THR A 362 -0.12 12.57 -30.90
N ASP A 363 -0.16 13.19 -32.07
CA ASP A 363 -1.33 13.94 -32.54
C ASP A 363 -2.60 13.09 -32.64
N LEU A 364 -2.47 11.77 -32.89
CA LEU A 364 -3.60 10.85 -32.86
C LEU A 364 -4.13 10.63 -31.46
N PHE A 365 -3.26 10.61 -30.44
CA PHE A 365 -3.68 10.56 -29.04
C PHE A 365 -4.33 11.86 -28.63
N LYS A 366 -3.72 13.00 -28.94
CA LYS A 366 -4.20 14.35 -28.59
C LYS A 366 -5.56 14.66 -29.23
N SER A 367 -5.75 14.37 -30.50
CA SER A 367 -7.01 14.61 -31.22
C SER A 367 -8.16 13.70 -30.78
N ASN A 368 -7.87 12.60 -30.09
CA ASN A 368 -8.86 11.63 -29.61
C ASN A 368 -9.06 11.65 -28.09
N ILE A 369 -8.60 12.68 -27.38
CA ILE A 369 -8.82 12.83 -25.91
C ILE A 369 -10.32 12.77 -25.58
N THR A 370 -11.15 13.43 -26.37
CA THR A 370 -12.61 13.45 -26.20
C THR A 370 -13.32 12.28 -26.88
N ASN A 371 -12.61 11.53 -27.73
CA ASN A 371 -13.17 10.37 -28.45
C ASN A 371 -12.29 9.12 -28.31
N PRO A 372 -12.14 8.56 -27.09
CA PRO A 372 -11.26 7.42 -26.84
C PRO A 372 -11.70 6.14 -27.57
N GLY A 373 -12.96 6.02 -27.94
CA GLY A 373 -13.45 4.90 -28.77
C GLY A 373 -12.80 4.87 -30.16
N ARG A 374 -12.66 6.05 -30.80
CA ARG A 374 -11.95 6.15 -32.07
C ARG A 374 -10.46 5.84 -31.94
N LEU A 375 -9.84 6.23 -30.82
CA LEU A 375 -8.44 5.84 -30.55
C LEU A 375 -8.29 4.31 -30.49
N SER A 376 -9.23 3.60 -29.85
CA SER A 376 -9.20 2.13 -29.80
C SER A 376 -9.24 1.51 -31.19
N GLU A 377 -10.04 2.05 -32.12
CA GLU A 377 -10.06 1.60 -33.53
C GLU A 377 -8.71 1.82 -34.22
N ILE A 378 -8.08 2.99 -34.01
CA ILE A 378 -6.76 3.32 -34.57
C ILE A 378 -5.73 2.34 -34.03
N LEU A 379 -5.67 2.12 -32.72
CA LEU A 379 -4.75 1.18 -32.08
C LEU A 379 -4.89 -0.24 -32.66
N GLY A 380 -6.10 -0.74 -32.78
CA GLY A 380 -6.37 -2.06 -33.36
C GLY A 380 -5.92 -2.16 -34.82
N ARG A 381 -6.27 -1.19 -35.67
CA ARG A 381 -5.83 -1.15 -37.08
C ARG A 381 -4.32 -1.08 -37.21
N SER A 382 -3.64 -0.39 -36.28
CA SER A 382 -2.18 -0.31 -36.24
C SER A 382 -1.50 -1.55 -35.65
N GLY A 383 -2.26 -2.57 -35.23
CA GLY A 383 -1.73 -3.85 -34.74
C GLY A 383 -1.41 -3.88 -33.24
N VAL A 384 -1.84 -2.89 -32.46
CA VAL A 384 -1.68 -2.90 -30.99
C VAL A 384 -2.64 -3.93 -30.41
N ASN A 385 -2.14 -4.77 -29.51
CA ASN A 385 -2.96 -5.75 -28.80
C ASN A 385 -3.27 -5.27 -27.38
N ALA A 386 -4.55 -5.14 -27.04
CA ALA A 386 -4.99 -4.65 -25.73
C ALA A 386 -4.56 -5.55 -24.54
N SER A 387 -4.26 -6.82 -24.78
CA SER A 387 -3.78 -7.76 -23.76
C SER A 387 -2.26 -7.72 -23.54
N ASP A 388 -1.51 -7.11 -24.45
CA ASP A 388 -0.05 -6.95 -24.36
C ASP A 388 0.33 -5.84 -23.35
N GLU A 389 1.60 -5.79 -23.01
CA GLU A 389 2.22 -4.59 -22.48
C GLU A 389 2.53 -3.62 -23.63
N ALA A 390 1.87 -2.45 -23.64
CA ALA A 390 2.21 -1.39 -24.58
C ALA A 390 3.42 -0.61 -24.04
N VAL A 391 4.56 -0.70 -24.76
CA VAL A 391 5.77 0.05 -24.46
C VAL A 391 5.82 1.28 -25.34
N VAL A 392 5.67 2.46 -24.75
CA VAL A 392 5.62 3.74 -25.47
C VAL A 392 7.04 4.28 -25.67
N ILE A 393 7.36 4.70 -26.89
CA ILE A 393 8.65 5.29 -27.29
C ILE A 393 8.40 6.68 -27.85
N SER A 394 9.14 7.70 -27.38
CA SER A 394 9.01 9.09 -27.84
C SER A 394 10.34 9.83 -28.10
N GLY A 395 11.45 9.15 -28.05
CA GLY A 395 12.76 9.77 -28.19
C GLY A 395 13.69 9.33 -27.06
N SER A 396 13.82 10.09 -26.00
CA SER A 396 14.64 9.75 -24.82
C SER A 396 13.90 10.12 -23.56
N GLY A 397 13.86 9.22 -22.59
CA GLY A 397 13.24 9.43 -21.29
C GLY A 397 11.73 9.61 -21.35
N LEU A 398 11.21 10.22 -20.29
CA LEU A 398 9.80 10.59 -20.14
C LEU A 398 9.55 11.94 -20.79
N THR A 399 8.77 11.97 -21.86
CA THR A 399 8.36 13.19 -22.56
C THR A 399 6.87 13.45 -22.37
N LYS A 400 6.39 14.64 -22.71
CA LYS A 400 4.95 14.96 -22.72
C LYS A 400 4.16 14.05 -23.65
N GLU A 401 4.79 13.70 -24.77
CA GLU A 401 4.22 12.84 -25.82
C GLU A 401 4.03 11.40 -25.31
N SER A 402 5.07 10.82 -24.73
CA SER A 402 5.00 9.46 -24.18
C SER A 402 4.06 9.39 -22.96
N ALA A 403 4.05 10.42 -22.11
CA ALA A 403 3.18 10.48 -20.96
C ALA A 403 1.70 10.60 -21.37
N LEU A 404 1.38 11.43 -22.36
CA LEU A 404 0.00 11.55 -22.86
C LEU A 404 -0.46 10.21 -23.49
N ALA A 405 0.38 9.57 -24.29
CA ALA A 405 0.05 8.26 -24.85
C ALA A 405 -0.15 7.21 -23.75
N PHE A 406 0.69 7.21 -22.70
CA PHE A 406 0.52 6.35 -21.53
C PHE A 406 -0.85 6.52 -20.88
N VAL A 407 -1.25 7.75 -20.58
CA VAL A 407 -2.55 8.06 -19.98
C VAL A 407 -3.71 7.64 -20.88
N MET A 408 -3.60 7.89 -22.19
CA MET A 408 -4.63 7.53 -23.15
C MET A 408 -4.77 6.04 -23.36
N LEU A 409 -3.67 5.29 -23.39
CA LEU A 409 -3.67 3.81 -23.42
C LEU A 409 -4.34 3.23 -22.17
N GLU A 410 -4.03 3.76 -20.99
CA GLU A 410 -4.74 3.37 -19.77
C GLU A 410 -6.24 3.71 -19.83
N LYS A 411 -6.58 4.88 -20.37
CA LYS A 411 -7.97 5.34 -20.57
C LYS A 411 -8.78 4.38 -21.41
N VAL A 412 -8.21 3.83 -22.48
CA VAL A 412 -8.90 2.87 -23.36
C VAL A 412 -8.84 1.42 -22.87
N GLY A 413 -8.19 1.18 -21.73
CA GLY A 413 -8.18 -0.13 -21.06
C GLY A 413 -7.05 -1.06 -21.51
N GLN A 414 -5.91 -0.51 -21.98
CA GLN A 414 -4.70 -1.31 -22.19
C GLN A 414 -4.32 -2.03 -20.89
N LYS A 415 -4.05 -3.33 -20.97
CA LYS A 415 -3.81 -4.17 -19.79
C LYS A 415 -2.58 -3.76 -18.98
N LYS A 416 -1.50 -3.40 -19.69
CA LYS A 416 -0.27 -2.86 -19.12
C LYS A 416 0.27 -1.78 -20.05
N VAL A 417 0.79 -0.73 -19.47
CA VAL A 417 1.48 0.34 -20.19
C VAL A 417 2.77 0.66 -19.47
N SER A 418 3.84 0.87 -20.24
CA SER A 418 5.14 1.33 -19.75
C SER A 418 5.78 2.29 -20.75
N ILE A 419 6.78 3.03 -20.31
CA ILE A 419 7.52 3.98 -21.15
C ILE A 419 8.96 3.49 -21.29
N PHE A 420 9.48 3.53 -22.51
CA PHE A 420 10.85 3.22 -22.82
C PHE A 420 11.73 4.42 -22.47
N MET A 421 12.69 4.22 -21.55
CA MET A 421 13.51 5.31 -21.00
C MET A 421 14.78 5.58 -21.81
N ASP A 422 15.29 4.60 -22.55
CA ASP A 422 16.44 4.79 -23.41
C ASP A 422 16.07 5.47 -24.74
N SER A 423 17.06 6.02 -25.41
CA SER A 423 16.88 6.56 -26.77
C SER A 423 17.11 5.50 -27.85
N LYS A 424 16.64 5.81 -29.07
CA LYS A 424 17.01 5.06 -30.29
C LYS A 424 18.53 5.01 -30.46
N ASP A 425 19.24 6.09 -30.15
CA ASP A 425 20.69 6.16 -30.29
C ASP A 425 21.38 5.28 -29.25
N LYS A 426 20.91 5.23 -28.03
CA LYS A 426 21.37 4.29 -27.01
C LYS A 426 21.14 2.83 -27.41
N TRP A 427 19.99 2.54 -28.03
CA TRP A 427 19.72 1.23 -28.63
C TRP A 427 20.77 0.83 -29.70
N ALA A 428 21.11 1.79 -30.59
CA ALA A 428 22.12 1.58 -31.63
C ALA A 428 23.55 1.44 -31.06
N GLU A 429 23.93 2.25 -30.08
CA GLU A 429 25.23 2.17 -29.38
C GLU A 429 25.46 0.81 -28.71
N LEU A 430 24.40 0.17 -28.24
CA LEU A 430 24.46 -1.19 -27.68
C LEU A 430 24.52 -2.28 -28.77
N GLY A 431 24.66 -1.89 -30.06
CA GLY A 431 24.85 -2.79 -31.21
C GLY A 431 23.54 -3.40 -31.72
N PHE A 432 22.35 -2.85 -31.35
CA PHE A 432 21.09 -3.37 -31.84
C PHE A 432 20.62 -2.65 -33.11
N THR A 433 19.93 -3.40 -33.97
CA THR A 433 19.47 -2.90 -35.28
C THR A 433 18.45 -1.79 -35.14
N VAL A 434 18.65 -0.68 -35.85
CA VAL A 434 17.65 0.36 -36.10
C VAL A 434 17.13 0.14 -37.54
N ILE A 435 15.83 0.14 -37.72
CA ILE A 435 15.16 0.00 -39.01
C ILE A 435 14.98 1.40 -39.60
N LYS A 436 15.20 1.53 -40.92
CA LYS A 436 14.89 2.73 -41.69
C LYS A 436 13.92 2.36 -42.78
N ASP A 437 12.82 3.09 -42.90
CA ASP A 437 11.91 2.89 -44.00
C ASP A 437 12.47 3.58 -45.26
N THR A 438 12.74 2.80 -46.27
CA THR A 438 12.98 3.37 -47.60
C THR A 438 11.65 3.87 -48.14
N ALA A 439 11.64 5.09 -48.67
CA ALA A 439 10.49 5.84 -49.16
C ALA A 439 9.69 5.15 -50.28
N SER A 440 9.14 3.97 -50.03
CA SER A 440 8.13 3.33 -50.89
C SER A 440 6.84 3.24 -50.08
N GLY A 441 5.81 3.99 -50.48
CA GLY A 441 4.53 4.18 -49.85
C GLY A 441 3.67 2.96 -49.54
N ASP A 442 4.25 1.88 -49.13
CA ASP A 442 3.58 0.67 -48.64
C ASP A 442 3.75 0.52 -47.14
N LEU A 443 2.78 1.01 -46.39
CA LEU A 443 2.60 0.79 -44.96
C LEU A 443 2.55 -0.72 -44.56
N LYS A 444 2.80 -1.61 -45.49
CA LYS A 444 2.68 -3.07 -45.33
C LYS A 444 3.96 -3.80 -44.97
N LYS A 445 5.11 -3.12 -44.92
CA LYS A 445 6.39 -3.78 -44.55
C LYS A 445 7.17 -2.94 -43.55
N VAL A 446 6.88 -3.14 -42.28
CA VAL A 446 7.82 -2.75 -41.22
C VAL A 446 8.91 -3.81 -41.16
N GLY A 447 10.11 -3.44 -41.59
CA GLY A 447 11.38 -4.16 -41.65
C GLY A 447 11.37 -5.68 -41.40
N ASN A 448 11.80 -6.45 -42.39
CA ASN A 448 12.03 -7.90 -42.36
C ASN A 448 10.91 -8.76 -41.74
N ASP A 449 9.95 -9.17 -42.54
CA ASP A 449 9.08 -10.36 -42.42
C ASP A 449 7.84 -10.34 -41.49
N LEU A 450 7.47 -9.26 -40.82
CA LEU A 450 6.20 -9.26 -40.13
C LEU A 450 5.27 -8.17 -40.69
N SER A 451 4.29 -8.58 -41.49
CA SER A 451 3.14 -7.73 -41.84
C SER A 451 2.43 -7.29 -40.56
N ILE A 452 2.13 -5.99 -40.43
CA ILE A 452 1.22 -5.49 -39.38
C ILE A 452 -0.09 -6.27 -39.52
N THR A 453 -0.43 -7.04 -38.49
CA THR A 453 -1.70 -7.75 -38.45
C THR A 453 -2.63 -6.91 -37.61
N PRO A 454 -3.68 -6.32 -38.22
CA PRO A 454 -4.70 -5.59 -37.45
C PRO A 454 -5.28 -6.49 -36.35
N THR A 455 -5.51 -5.90 -35.19
CA THR A 455 -6.15 -6.58 -34.05
C THR A 455 -7.55 -5.99 -33.81
N THR A 456 -8.38 -6.73 -33.09
CA THR A 456 -9.58 -6.16 -32.50
C THR A 456 -9.19 -5.58 -31.14
N TYR A 457 -9.27 -4.26 -31.02
CA TYR A 457 -8.98 -3.60 -29.76
C TYR A 457 -10.32 -3.32 -29.03
N PRO A 458 -10.63 -4.04 -27.93
CA PRO A 458 -11.86 -3.86 -27.22
C PRO A 458 -11.88 -2.51 -26.50
N VAL A 459 -13.02 -1.80 -26.59
CA VAL A 459 -13.21 -0.54 -25.87
C VAL A 459 -13.57 -0.85 -24.43
N ASN A 460 -12.64 -0.68 -23.51
CA ASN A 460 -12.86 -0.85 -22.06
C ASN A 460 -12.43 0.42 -21.33
N LEU A 461 -13.30 1.46 -21.40
CA LEU A 461 -12.96 2.79 -20.92
C LEU A 461 -12.82 2.85 -19.39
N ARG A 462 -11.65 3.18 -18.91
CA ARG A 462 -11.43 3.55 -17.51
C ARG A 462 -11.91 4.98 -17.27
N LYS A 463 -12.89 5.14 -16.38
CA LYS A 463 -13.46 6.45 -16.04
C LYS A 463 -12.58 7.27 -15.10
N ASP A 464 -11.71 6.59 -14.36
CA ASP A 464 -10.89 7.08 -13.26
C ASP A 464 -9.50 7.63 -13.67
N VAL A 465 -9.17 7.66 -14.96
CA VAL A 465 -7.84 8.09 -15.44
C VAL A 465 -7.88 9.51 -15.97
N LEU A 466 -8.77 9.78 -16.94
CA LEU A 466 -8.88 11.06 -17.63
C LEU A 466 -10.31 11.57 -17.47
N ILE A 467 -10.45 12.76 -16.89
CA ILE A 467 -11.74 13.36 -16.51
C ILE A 467 -11.89 14.75 -17.09
N ALA A 468 -13.12 15.12 -17.48
CA ALA A 468 -13.48 16.47 -17.92
C ALA A 468 -14.09 17.30 -16.78
N ASP A 469 -14.70 16.64 -15.80
CA ASP A 469 -15.30 17.27 -14.62
C ASP A 469 -14.66 16.69 -13.35
N PRO A 470 -13.99 17.52 -12.52
CA PRO A 470 -13.40 17.09 -11.26
C PRO A 470 -14.40 16.48 -10.27
N ASN A 471 -15.70 16.77 -10.43
CA ASN A 471 -16.75 16.27 -9.55
C ASN A 471 -17.43 15.00 -10.07
N SER A 472 -17.03 14.50 -11.24
CA SER A 472 -17.62 13.30 -11.85
C SER A 472 -17.41 12.02 -11.04
N ILE A 473 -16.36 11.96 -10.23
CA ILE A 473 -16.03 10.83 -9.35
C ILE A 473 -15.70 11.39 -7.96
N LYS A 474 -16.21 10.74 -6.91
CA LYS A 474 -15.90 11.11 -5.53
C LYS A 474 -14.83 10.16 -4.99
N GLY A 475 -13.66 10.69 -4.68
CA GLY A 475 -12.59 9.95 -4.00
C GLY A 475 -12.87 9.73 -2.50
N LEU A 476 -12.07 8.87 -1.88
CA LEU A 476 -12.13 8.62 -0.43
C LEU A 476 -11.58 9.80 0.40
N TYR A 477 -10.65 10.56 -0.17
CA TYR A 477 -9.96 11.67 0.49
C TYR A 477 -10.21 12.98 -0.25
N PRO A 478 -9.87 14.14 0.38
CA PRO A 478 -10.04 15.45 -0.26
C PRO A 478 -9.26 15.55 -1.58
N LYS A 479 -9.78 16.35 -2.51
CA LYS A 479 -9.15 16.64 -3.79
C LYS A 479 -8.00 17.61 -3.61
N ILE A 480 -6.89 17.31 -4.28
CA ILE A 480 -5.74 18.20 -4.44
C ILE A 480 -5.48 18.34 -5.93
N PHE A 481 -5.53 19.55 -6.43
CA PHE A 481 -5.23 19.86 -7.81
C PHE A 481 -3.73 20.14 -7.96
N ILE A 482 -3.07 19.43 -8.86
CA ILE A 482 -1.64 19.59 -9.15
C ILE A 482 -1.50 20.30 -10.49
N ALA A 483 -1.10 21.56 -10.43
CA ALA A 483 -0.78 22.36 -11.61
C ALA A 483 0.58 21.93 -12.15
N SER A 484 0.58 21.35 -13.35
CA SER A 484 1.77 20.75 -13.97
C SER A 484 2.51 21.68 -14.93
N ASN A 485 1.96 22.85 -15.21
CA ASN A 485 2.55 23.87 -16.08
C ASN A 485 3.97 24.23 -15.65
N LYS A 486 4.83 24.58 -16.60
CA LYS A 486 6.17 25.11 -16.32
C LYS A 486 6.13 26.36 -15.43
N ASN A 487 5.16 27.23 -15.64
CA ASN A 487 4.90 28.42 -14.81
C ASN A 487 3.58 28.24 -14.05
N PRO A 488 3.43 28.80 -12.83
CA PRO A 488 2.18 28.71 -12.09
C PRO A 488 0.98 29.20 -12.91
N PRO A 489 -0.14 28.45 -12.95
CA PRO A 489 -1.31 28.84 -13.74
C PRO A 489 -2.07 30.00 -13.07
N ALA A 490 -2.74 30.82 -13.88
CA ALA A 490 -3.68 31.81 -13.40
C ALA A 490 -5.06 31.23 -13.04
N LYS A 491 -5.32 29.94 -13.34
CA LYS A 491 -6.62 29.29 -13.18
C LYS A 491 -6.88 28.96 -11.71
N THR A 492 -8.02 29.45 -11.21
CA THR A 492 -8.55 29.05 -9.90
C THR A 492 -9.49 27.88 -10.07
N LEU A 493 -9.30 26.82 -9.26
CA LEU A 493 -10.17 25.66 -9.16
C LEU A 493 -10.79 25.64 -7.75
N ASP A 494 -11.97 25.04 -7.63
CA ASP A 494 -12.61 24.84 -6.33
C ASP A 494 -11.92 23.70 -5.59
N GLY A 495 -10.95 24.05 -4.74
CA GLY A 495 -10.13 23.13 -3.95
C GLY A 495 -8.70 23.62 -3.76
N LYS A 496 -7.91 22.84 -3.00
CA LYS A 496 -6.48 23.14 -2.80
C LYS A 496 -5.72 22.90 -4.09
N VAL A 497 -5.04 23.93 -4.57
CA VAL A 497 -4.15 23.86 -5.74
C VAL A 497 -2.71 23.93 -5.25
N VAL A 498 -1.87 23.01 -5.70
CA VAL A 498 -0.41 23.04 -5.54
C VAL A 498 0.24 23.11 -6.92
N HIS A 499 1.37 23.81 -7.02
CA HIS A 499 2.14 23.88 -8.25
C HIS A 499 3.35 22.94 -8.15
N VAL A 500 3.43 22.00 -9.07
CA VAL A 500 4.56 21.10 -9.27
C VAL A 500 4.83 21.07 -10.76
N SER A 501 5.77 21.88 -11.22
CA SER A 501 6.15 21.87 -12.63
C SER A 501 6.62 20.46 -13.03
N TYR A 502 6.08 19.95 -14.15
CA TYR A 502 6.49 18.63 -14.64
C TYR A 502 8.02 18.51 -14.83
N THR A 503 8.69 19.62 -15.16
CA THR A 503 10.15 19.64 -15.34
C THR A 503 10.93 19.52 -14.03
N GLU A 504 10.33 19.89 -12.88
CA GLU A 504 10.98 19.74 -11.58
C GLU A 504 11.15 18.29 -11.14
N LEU A 505 10.34 17.39 -11.70
CA LEU A 505 10.34 15.95 -11.41
C LEU A 505 11.28 15.14 -12.30
N LEU A 506 11.90 15.79 -13.30
CA LEU A 506 12.76 15.16 -14.29
C LEU A 506 14.22 15.63 -14.17
N ASN A 507 15.14 14.76 -14.57
CA ASN A 507 16.53 15.09 -14.85
C ASN A 507 16.66 15.76 -16.23
N GLU A 508 17.83 16.30 -16.53
CA GLU A 508 18.10 16.97 -17.82
C GLU A 508 17.93 16.06 -19.03
N ASP A 509 18.17 14.76 -18.86
CA ASP A 509 18.02 13.73 -19.91
C ASP A 509 16.57 13.23 -20.07
N GLY A 510 15.63 13.79 -19.32
CA GLY A 510 14.22 13.41 -19.32
C GLY A 510 13.89 12.17 -18.47
N THR A 511 14.86 11.58 -17.77
CA THR A 511 14.55 10.50 -16.81
C THR A 511 13.91 11.05 -15.54
N PRO A 512 13.03 10.29 -14.85
CA PRO A 512 12.54 10.67 -13.53
C PRO A 512 13.70 10.88 -12.54
N LYS A 513 13.61 11.90 -11.69
CA LYS A 513 14.54 12.07 -10.56
C LYS A 513 14.44 10.88 -9.61
N ALA A 514 15.48 10.67 -8.78
CA ALA A 514 15.44 9.63 -7.76
C ALA A 514 14.18 9.74 -6.87
N ALA A 515 13.62 8.61 -6.45
CA ALA A 515 12.35 8.58 -5.72
C ALA A 515 12.35 9.49 -4.48
N LYS A 516 13.44 9.51 -3.72
CA LYS A 516 13.64 10.41 -2.57
C LYS A 516 13.52 11.89 -2.93
N ASP A 517 14.08 12.29 -4.08
CA ASP A 517 14.07 13.69 -4.52
C ASP A 517 12.66 14.10 -4.96
N ILE A 518 11.95 13.19 -5.65
CA ILE A 518 10.54 13.39 -6.03
C ILE A 518 9.69 13.51 -4.77
N TRP A 519 9.86 12.61 -3.80
CA TRP A 519 9.14 12.68 -2.53
C TRP A 519 9.36 14.01 -1.83
N ASN A 520 10.60 14.46 -1.70
CA ASN A 520 10.94 15.72 -1.05
C ASN A 520 10.34 16.95 -1.76
N ILE A 521 10.25 16.93 -3.11
CA ILE A 521 9.57 17.98 -3.88
C ILE A 521 8.08 17.98 -3.55
N LEU A 522 7.41 16.82 -3.57
CA LEU A 522 5.98 16.69 -3.30
C LEU A 522 5.62 17.08 -1.87
N ASP A 523 6.40 16.63 -0.88
CA ASP A 523 6.21 16.95 0.54
C ASP A 523 6.38 18.46 0.80
N LYS A 524 7.42 19.07 0.24
CA LYS A 524 7.70 20.51 0.38
C LYS A 524 6.55 21.39 -0.09
N VAL A 525 5.82 21.01 -1.15
CA VAL A 525 4.66 21.77 -1.64
C VAL A 525 3.36 21.31 -0.97
N GLY A 526 3.43 20.34 -0.07
CA GLY A 526 2.32 19.85 0.74
C GLY A 526 1.32 19.01 -0.05
N VAL A 527 1.80 18.12 -0.92
CA VAL A 527 1.01 17.03 -1.52
C VAL A 527 0.85 15.93 -0.46
N PRO A 528 -0.36 15.72 0.07
CA PRO A 528 -0.54 14.72 1.12
C PRO A 528 -0.53 13.30 0.52
N ARG A 529 -0.13 12.33 1.35
CA ARG A 529 -0.15 10.91 0.96
C ARG A 529 -1.58 10.41 0.64
N TYR A 530 -2.55 10.81 1.45
CA TYR A 530 -3.95 10.43 1.29
C TYR A 530 -4.74 11.57 0.65
N ALA A 531 -4.92 11.50 -0.65
CA ALA A 531 -5.66 12.49 -1.43
C ALA A 531 -6.16 11.92 -2.76
N GLU A 532 -7.23 12.49 -3.27
CA GLU A 532 -7.58 12.38 -4.68
C GLU A 532 -6.75 13.41 -5.47
N LEU A 533 -5.71 12.95 -6.19
CA LEU A 533 -4.79 13.82 -6.92
C LEU A 533 -5.28 14.06 -8.34
N ILE A 534 -5.44 15.34 -8.74
CA ILE A 534 -5.92 15.72 -10.05
C ILE A 534 -4.87 16.61 -10.73
N CYS A 535 -4.10 16.03 -11.64
CA CYS A 535 -3.11 16.73 -12.44
C CYS A 535 -3.81 17.53 -13.56
N PHE A 536 -3.42 18.79 -13.76
CA PHE A 536 -3.95 19.64 -14.82
C PHE A 536 -2.88 20.56 -15.40
N SER A 537 -3.05 20.94 -16.65
CA SER A 537 -2.25 21.92 -17.38
C SER A 537 -3.00 22.38 -18.62
N ASP A 538 -2.57 23.47 -19.24
CA ASP A 538 -3.05 23.92 -20.56
C ASP A 538 -2.59 22.94 -21.66
N ASP A 539 -1.44 22.26 -21.46
CA ASP A 539 -0.99 21.13 -22.27
C ASP A 539 -1.26 19.81 -21.52
N PRO A 540 -2.17 18.96 -21.99
CA PRO A 540 -2.49 17.69 -21.31
C PRO A 540 -1.28 16.75 -21.17
N GLY A 541 -0.24 16.91 -22.01
CA GLY A 541 1.00 16.16 -21.88
C GLY A 541 1.79 16.49 -20.62
N GLU A 542 1.79 17.76 -20.18
CA GLU A 542 2.44 18.18 -18.93
C GLU A 542 1.73 17.56 -17.71
N ALA A 543 0.40 17.57 -17.71
CA ALA A 543 -0.39 16.90 -16.66
C ALA A 543 -0.18 15.39 -16.66
N ALA A 544 0.00 14.78 -17.84
CA ALA A 544 0.28 13.37 -17.99
C ALA A 544 1.66 12.98 -17.44
N VAL A 545 2.69 13.84 -17.53
CA VAL A 545 4.00 13.60 -16.89
C VAL A 545 3.83 13.50 -15.38
N ASN A 546 3.16 14.44 -14.75
CA ASN A 546 2.92 14.40 -13.30
C ASN A 546 2.09 13.15 -12.90
N TYR A 547 1.07 12.81 -13.70
CA TYR A 547 0.31 11.56 -13.49
C TYR A 547 1.22 10.33 -13.49
N PHE A 548 2.11 10.20 -14.49
CA PHE A 548 3.04 9.09 -14.58
C PHE A 548 3.98 9.02 -13.38
N ILE A 549 4.57 10.16 -12.99
CA ILE A 549 5.48 10.25 -11.84
C ILE A 549 4.78 9.88 -10.54
N LEU A 550 3.58 10.41 -10.29
CA LEU A 550 2.80 10.05 -9.10
C LEU A 550 2.45 8.56 -9.07
N LYS A 551 2.16 7.98 -10.23
CA LYS A 551 1.93 6.54 -10.35
C LYS A 551 3.20 5.73 -10.09
N LEU A 552 4.34 6.20 -10.55
CA LEU A 552 5.66 5.62 -10.29
C LEU A 552 5.96 5.62 -8.78
N MET A 553 5.52 6.65 -8.07
CA MET A 553 5.63 6.84 -6.62
C MET A 553 4.53 6.15 -5.81
N GLY A 554 3.66 5.33 -6.44
CA GLY A 554 2.67 4.49 -5.75
C GLY A 554 1.39 5.20 -5.28
N TYR A 555 1.11 6.45 -5.69
CA TYR A 555 -0.17 7.08 -5.36
C TYR A 555 -1.32 6.32 -6.06
N PRO A 556 -2.35 5.87 -5.31
CA PRO A 556 -3.39 5.01 -5.90
C PRO A 556 -4.54 5.78 -6.59
N ASP A 557 -4.82 7.02 -6.19
CA ASP A 557 -5.95 7.81 -6.68
C ASP A 557 -5.48 9.08 -7.41
N ILE A 558 -5.11 8.90 -8.68
CA ILE A 558 -4.56 9.94 -9.53
C ILE A 558 -5.41 10.07 -10.79
N LYS A 559 -5.67 11.31 -11.22
CA LYS A 559 -6.43 11.62 -12.44
C LYS A 559 -5.77 12.74 -13.23
N VAL A 560 -6.03 12.77 -14.53
CA VAL A 560 -5.69 13.90 -15.41
C VAL A 560 -6.98 14.64 -15.76
N LEU A 561 -7.03 15.93 -15.47
CA LEU A 561 -8.12 16.82 -15.87
C LEU A 561 -7.82 17.38 -17.26
N VAL A 562 -8.73 17.18 -18.18
CA VAL A 562 -8.72 17.78 -19.54
C VAL A 562 -9.88 18.73 -19.68
N ASN A 563 -9.64 19.87 -20.34
CA ASN A 563 -10.64 20.91 -20.62
C ASN A 563 -11.28 20.69 -21.97
#